data_70eed812e5e14c6744d0def5cd04fdca
#
_entry.id   70eed812e5e14c6744d0def5cd04fdca
#
_cell.length_a   1.000
_cell.length_b   1.000
_cell.length_c   1.000
_cell.angle_alpha   90.00
_cell.angle_beta   90.00
_cell.angle_gamma   90.00
#
_symmetry.space_group_name_H-M   'P 1'
#
loop_
_entity.id
_entity.type
_entity.pdbx_description
1 polymer ?
#
loop_
_entity_poly.entity_id
_entity_poly.type
_entity_poly.pdbx_seq_one_letter_code
_entity_poly.pdbx_strand_id
1 'polypeptide(L)'
;MNGHLLARFIHALWFGSGLFLIAVAAPAAFRAAPSPTVAADIVGVMLSRWHYIGLGAPLLLLFLDWRRGRVYVLAIVFVGIVLAATQAATDLRIRSIRARSVVPISELPREDPVRRQFGRLHGISSLLLLMQVIAAGVALAMDREAYPVRAGEVVVSDEVKASGLGPRASDPPAPDSAASDSQ
;
A
#
# COMPACT_ATOMS: atom_id res chain seq x y z
N MET A 1 -0.17 1.31 -21.30
CA MET A 1 -0.24 0.86 -19.88
C MET A 1 -1.65 1.13 -19.38
N ASN A 2 -2.39 0.08 -19.02
CA ASN A 2 -3.79 0.24 -18.61
C ASN A 2 -3.86 1.10 -17.35
N GLY A 3 -4.65 2.19 -17.37
CA GLY A 3 -4.75 3.14 -16.26
C GLY A 3 -5.07 2.50 -14.90
N HIS A 4 -5.74 1.33 -14.91
CA HIS A 4 -6.01 0.54 -13.71
C HIS A 4 -4.75 -0.05 -13.06
N LEU A 5 -3.85 -0.60 -13.88
CA LEU A 5 -2.59 -1.15 -13.37
C LEU A 5 -1.71 -0.06 -12.77
N LEU A 6 -1.69 1.12 -13.39
CA LEU A 6 -0.96 2.27 -12.86
C LEU A 6 -1.50 2.70 -11.50
N ALA A 7 -2.82 2.85 -11.34
CA ALA A 7 -3.39 3.25 -10.05
C ALA A 7 -3.14 2.20 -8.97
N ARG A 8 -3.32 0.90 -9.27
CA ARG A 8 -3.00 -0.18 -8.32
C ARG A 8 -1.54 -0.16 -7.90
N PHE A 9 -0.63 0.06 -8.85
CA PHE A 9 0.80 0.21 -8.54
C PHE A 9 1.06 1.39 -7.60
N ILE A 10 0.41 2.54 -7.85
CA ILE A 10 0.56 3.73 -6.99
C ILE A 10 -0.03 3.50 -5.61
N HIS A 11 -1.21 2.85 -5.48
CA HIS A 11 -1.78 2.45 -4.18
C HIS A 11 -0.83 1.52 -3.43
N ALA A 12 -0.28 0.51 -4.09
CA ALA A 12 0.66 -0.44 -3.49
C ALA A 12 1.96 0.24 -3.06
N LEU A 13 2.49 1.15 -3.88
CA LEU A 13 3.68 1.94 -3.56
C LEU A 13 3.45 2.84 -2.34
N TRP A 14 2.31 3.54 -2.29
CA TRP A 14 1.98 4.42 -1.17
C TRP A 14 1.85 3.64 0.14
N PHE A 15 1.06 2.57 0.15
CA PHE A 15 0.89 1.71 1.33
C PHE A 15 2.19 1.01 1.71
N GLY A 16 2.84 0.33 0.76
CA GLY A 16 4.02 -0.51 1.02
C GLY A 16 5.24 0.29 1.50
N SER A 17 5.48 1.48 0.92
CA SER A 17 6.59 2.33 1.35
C SER A 17 6.39 2.89 2.76
N GLY A 18 5.17 3.30 3.12
CA GLY A 18 4.84 3.76 4.46
C GLY A 18 4.93 2.64 5.50
N LEU A 19 4.39 1.46 5.18
CA LEU A 19 4.49 0.28 6.03
C LEU A 19 5.94 -0.15 6.25
N PHE A 20 6.75 -0.18 5.19
CA PHE A 20 8.18 -0.48 5.27
C PHE A 20 8.91 0.53 6.17
N LEU A 21 8.61 1.82 6.05
CA LEU A 21 9.21 2.85 6.88
C LEU A 21 8.94 2.61 8.38
N ILE A 22 7.68 2.31 8.74
CA ILE A 22 7.26 2.11 10.13
C ILE A 22 7.75 0.77 10.68
N ALA A 23 7.57 -0.32 9.93
CA ALA A 23 7.75 -1.67 10.44
C ALA A 23 9.21 -2.16 10.34
N VAL A 24 10.00 -1.62 9.41
CA VAL A 24 11.36 -2.10 9.12
C VAL A 24 12.39 -1.00 9.28
N ALA A 25 12.29 0.09 8.52
CA ALA A 25 13.37 1.07 8.41
C ALA A 25 13.60 1.83 9.72
N ALA A 26 12.55 2.32 10.38
CA ALA A 26 12.68 3.04 11.64
C ALA A 26 13.19 2.13 12.77
N PRO A 27 12.64 0.93 13.04
CA PRO A 27 13.19 0.02 14.04
C PRO A 27 14.64 -0.41 13.75
N ALA A 28 14.99 -0.63 12.48
CA ALA A 28 16.36 -0.97 12.10
C ALA A 28 17.34 0.19 12.40
N ALA A 29 16.95 1.42 12.08
CA ALA A 29 17.78 2.59 12.38
C ALA A 29 18.03 2.73 13.90
N PHE A 30 16.99 2.53 14.75
CA PHE A 30 17.16 2.60 16.20
C PHE A 30 17.97 1.46 16.81
N ARG A 31 18.08 0.30 16.13
CA ARG A 31 18.94 -0.81 16.57
C ARG A 31 20.38 -0.65 16.14
N ALA A 32 20.61 -0.09 14.95
CA ALA A 32 21.93 -0.05 14.32
C ALA A 32 22.70 1.25 14.60
N ALA A 33 22.02 2.34 14.93
CA ALA A 33 22.67 3.64 15.16
C ALA A 33 23.44 3.67 16.49
N PRO A 34 24.58 4.39 16.56
CA PRO A 34 25.42 4.48 17.76
C PRO A 34 24.73 5.24 18.90
N SER A 35 23.69 6.01 18.63
CA SER A 35 22.88 6.69 19.64
C SER A 35 21.44 6.92 19.18
N PRO A 36 20.47 7.08 20.11
CA PRO A 36 19.09 7.42 19.76
C PRO A 36 18.96 8.73 18.97
N THR A 37 19.85 9.69 19.20
CA THR A 37 19.87 10.95 18.46
C THR A 37 20.22 10.74 17.00
N VAL A 38 21.26 9.97 16.71
CA VAL A 38 21.64 9.62 15.34
C VAL A 38 20.54 8.79 14.66
N ALA A 39 19.93 7.83 15.37
CA ALA A 39 18.79 7.08 14.85
C ALA A 39 17.64 8.02 14.44
N ALA A 40 17.28 8.96 15.32
CA ALA A 40 16.21 9.92 15.07
C ALA A 40 16.51 10.85 13.88
N ASP A 41 17.78 11.18 13.66
CA ASP A 41 18.20 11.98 12.50
C ASP A 41 18.07 11.19 11.20
N ILE A 42 18.52 9.94 11.20
CA ILE A 42 18.38 9.02 10.05
C ILE A 42 16.90 8.85 9.69
N VAL A 43 16.04 8.53 10.68
CA VAL A 43 14.59 8.37 10.46
C VAL A 43 13.96 9.68 10.00
N GLY A 44 14.39 10.82 10.54
CA GLY A 44 13.95 12.15 10.11
C GLY A 44 14.26 12.45 8.64
N VAL A 45 15.44 12.05 8.15
CA VAL A 45 15.80 12.15 6.73
C VAL A 45 14.93 11.22 5.88
N MET A 46 14.76 9.97 6.29
CA MET A 46 13.90 9.00 5.59
C MET A 46 12.45 9.50 5.50
N LEU A 47 11.90 9.98 6.61
CA LEU A 47 10.55 10.53 6.67
C LEU A 47 10.39 11.75 5.76
N SER A 48 11.38 12.66 5.74
CA SER A 48 11.33 13.81 4.84
C SER A 48 11.34 13.43 3.36
N ARG A 49 12.03 12.38 2.98
CA ARG A 49 11.99 11.85 1.61
C ARG A 49 10.68 11.14 1.33
N TRP A 50 10.17 10.40 2.31
CA TRP A 50 8.89 9.71 2.17
C TRP A 50 7.70 10.67 1.99
N HIS A 51 7.76 11.90 2.52
CA HIS A 51 6.72 12.92 2.30
C HIS A 51 6.42 13.17 0.82
N TYR A 52 7.40 13.05 -0.07
CA TYR A 52 7.17 13.19 -1.51
C TYR A 52 6.25 12.06 -2.04
N ILE A 53 6.43 10.84 -1.53
CA ILE A 53 5.56 9.71 -1.87
C ILE A 53 4.23 9.86 -1.14
N GLY A 54 4.26 10.17 0.16
CA GLY A 54 3.10 10.28 1.03
C GLY A 54 2.09 11.37 0.59
N LEU A 55 2.55 12.42 -0.10
CA LEU A 55 1.70 13.46 -0.67
C LEU A 55 1.49 13.27 -2.16
N GLY A 56 2.53 12.92 -2.90
CA GLY A 56 2.49 12.80 -4.36
C GLY A 56 1.62 11.64 -4.84
N ALA A 57 1.70 10.48 -4.18
CA ALA A 57 0.89 9.32 -4.54
C ALA A 57 -0.62 9.58 -4.41
N PRO A 58 -1.16 10.06 -3.26
CA PRO A 58 -2.58 10.33 -3.16
C PRO A 58 -3.04 11.49 -4.06
N LEU A 59 -2.22 12.51 -4.32
CA LEU A 59 -2.56 13.55 -5.31
C LEU A 59 -2.71 12.98 -6.72
N LEU A 60 -1.80 12.09 -7.12
CA LEU A 60 -1.88 11.42 -8.43
C LEU A 60 -3.09 10.48 -8.48
N LEU A 61 -3.37 9.75 -7.39
CA LEU A 61 -4.54 8.87 -7.28
C LEU A 61 -5.84 9.67 -7.34
N LEU A 62 -5.91 10.83 -6.68
CA LEU A 62 -7.08 11.71 -6.77
C LEU A 62 -7.41 12.03 -8.23
N PHE A 63 -6.40 12.36 -9.05
CA PHE A 63 -6.59 12.65 -10.46
C PHE A 63 -7.00 11.41 -11.27
N LEU A 64 -6.38 10.26 -11.02
CA LEU A 64 -6.66 9.01 -11.74
C LEU A 64 -8.03 8.44 -11.39
N ASP A 65 -8.41 8.45 -10.12
CA ASP A 65 -9.66 7.85 -9.63
C ASP A 65 -10.87 8.79 -9.81
N TRP A 66 -10.65 10.13 -9.89
CA TRP A 66 -11.71 11.08 -10.25
C TRP A 66 -12.39 10.70 -11.57
N ARG A 67 -11.60 10.37 -12.59
CA ARG A 67 -12.11 9.96 -13.90
C ARG A 67 -12.88 8.63 -13.88
N ARG A 68 -12.78 7.86 -12.78
CA ARG A 68 -13.42 6.55 -12.62
C ARG A 68 -14.71 6.61 -11.82
N GLY A 69 -15.08 7.79 -11.27
CA GLY A 69 -16.30 7.96 -10.47
C GLY A 69 -16.31 7.20 -9.14
N ARG A 70 -15.15 6.84 -8.58
CA ARG A 70 -15.02 5.99 -7.37
C ARG A 70 -15.07 6.86 -6.11
N VAL A 71 -16.25 7.36 -5.74
CA VAL A 71 -16.45 8.35 -4.67
C VAL A 71 -15.83 7.92 -3.33
N TYR A 72 -16.00 6.65 -2.92
CA TYR A 72 -15.45 6.17 -1.64
C TYR A 72 -13.92 6.15 -1.63
N VAL A 73 -13.29 5.70 -2.72
CA VAL A 73 -11.82 5.72 -2.85
C VAL A 73 -11.32 7.16 -2.85
N LEU A 74 -12.00 8.05 -3.57
CA LEU A 74 -11.67 9.48 -3.59
C LEU A 74 -11.75 10.11 -2.19
N ALA A 75 -12.77 9.77 -1.40
CA ALA A 75 -12.89 10.25 -0.03
C ALA A 75 -11.70 9.82 0.84
N ILE A 76 -11.29 8.54 0.75
CA ILE A 76 -10.14 8.01 1.52
C ILE A 76 -8.82 8.62 1.04
N VAL A 77 -8.64 8.78 -0.27
CA VAL A 77 -7.47 9.45 -0.85
C VAL A 77 -7.40 10.90 -0.40
N PHE A 78 -8.53 11.62 -0.37
CA PHE A 78 -8.59 12.99 0.14
C PHE A 78 -8.21 13.07 1.63
N VAL A 79 -8.72 12.17 2.47
CA VAL A 79 -8.30 12.06 3.87
C VAL A 79 -6.78 11.82 3.95
N GLY A 80 -6.23 10.96 3.12
CA GLY A 80 -4.79 10.72 3.03
C GLY A 80 -3.99 11.98 2.72
N ILE A 81 -4.48 12.85 1.82
CA ILE A 81 -3.85 14.14 1.49
C ILE A 81 -3.85 15.07 2.71
N VAL A 82 -4.99 15.18 3.41
CA VAL A 82 -5.11 16.02 4.61
C VAL A 82 -4.16 15.54 5.70
N LEU A 83 -4.09 14.22 5.95
CA LEU A 83 -3.16 13.62 6.91
C LEU A 83 -1.71 13.92 6.53
N ALA A 84 -1.34 13.77 5.25
CA ALA A 84 0.01 14.03 4.75
C ALA A 84 0.41 15.50 4.90
N ALA A 85 -0.47 16.43 4.56
CA ALA A 85 -0.23 17.86 4.71
C ALA A 85 -0.07 18.26 6.18
N THR A 86 -0.93 17.73 7.06
CA THR A 86 -0.86 17.97 8.51
C THR A 86 0.42 17.39 9.11
N GLN A 87 0.83 16.20 8.67
CA GLN A 87 2.10 15.60 9.09
C GLN A 87 3.29 16.43 8.64
N ALA A 88 3.35 16.86 7.37
CA ALA A 88 4.43 17.70 6.87
C ALA A 88 4.55 19.03 7.66
N ALA A 89 3.41 19.67 7.97
CA ALA A 89 3.39 20.87 8.80
C ALA A 89 3.90 20.61 10.24
N THR A 90 3.54 19.46 10.82
CA THR A 90 4.02 19.02 12.14
C THR A 90 5.53 18.80 12.14
N ASP A 91 6.05 18.15 11.11
CA ASP A 91 7.49 17.87 10.98
C ASP A 91 8.31 19.14 10.74
N LEU A 92 7.76 20.14 10.04
CA LEU A 92 8.39 21.45 9.94
C LEU A 92 8.53 22.12 11.32
N ARG A 93 7.51 22.02 12.18
CA ARG A 93 7.58 22.52 13.57
C ARG A 93 8.62 21.77 14.40
N ILE A 94 8.68 20.44 14.28
CA ILE A 94 9.68 19.61 14.95
C ILE A 94 11.09 20.03 14.54
N ARG A 95 11.35 20.24 13.25
CA ARG A 95 12.64 20.72 12.74
C ARG A 95 12.97 22.11 13.27
N SER A 96 12.00 23.01 13.31
CA SER A 96 12.18 24.36 13.86
C SER A 96 12.58 24.34 15.36
N ILE A 97 11.97 23.45 16.17
CA ILE A 97 12.34 23.28 17.58
C ILE A 97 13.79 22.75 17.69
N ARG A 98 14.14 21.72 16.90
CA ARG A 98 15.50 21.18 16.88
C ARG A 98 16.54 22.22 16.49
N ALA A 99 16.27 23.01 15.44
CA ALA A 99 17.19 24.04 14.96
C ALA A 99 17.44 25.18 15.95
N ARG A 100 16.49 25.43 16.88
CA ARG A 100 16.60 26.45 17.91
C ARG A 100 17.22 25.94 19.22
N SER A 101 17.33 24.65 19.41
CA SER A 101 17.88 24.04 20.61
C SER A 101 19.42 24.06 20.53
N VAL A 102 20.07 24.65 21.53
CA VAL A 102 21.53 24.73 21.61
C VAL A 102 22.14 23.38 21.98
N VAL A 103 21.40 22.54 22.72
CA VAL A 103 21.79 21.21 23.13
C VAL A 103 20.83 20.17 22.53
N PRO A 104 21.27 18.93 22.31
CA PRO A 104 20.38 17.84 21.87
C PRO A 104 19.16 17.72 22.78
N ILE A 105 17.95 17.62 22.19
CA ILE A 105 16.70 17.57 22.97
C ILE A 105 16.67 16.34 23.91
N SER A 106 17.40 15.27 23.58
CA SER A 106 17.54 14.09 24.41
C SER A 106 18.30 14.36 25.73
N GLU A 107 19.15 15.39 25.77
CA GLU A 107 19.95 15.77 26.93
C GLU A 107 19.22 16.74 27.86
N LEU A 108 18.14 17.41 27.40
CA LEU A 108 17.32 18.28 28.23
C LEU A 108 16.62 17.44 29.33
N PRO A 109 16.41 18.04 30.56
CA PRO A 109 15.60 17.41 31.60
C PRO A 109 14.21 16.99 31.09
N ARG A 110 13.62 15.92 31.65
CA ARG A 110 12.29 15.44 31.25
C ARG A 110 11.19 16.49 31.46
N GLU A 111 11.36 17.35 32.43
CA GLU A 111 10.44 18.41 32.81
C GLU A 111 10.58 19.66 31.92
N ASP A 112 11.63 19.73 31.10
CA ASP A 112 11.88 20.85 30.21
C ASP A 112 10.70 21.03 29.22
N PRO A 113 10.17 22.26 29.10
CA PRO A 113 9.04 22.57 28.21
C PRO A 113 9.33 22.25 26.74
N VAL A 114 10.56 22.45 26.27
CA VAL A 114 10.96 22.18 24.88
C VAL A 114 10.96 20.69 24.63
N ARG A 115 11.49 19.88 25.57
CA ARG A 115 11.49 18.42 25.47
C ARG A 115 10.08 17.85 25.46
N ARG A 116 9.19 18.36 26.33
CA ARG A 116 7.76 17.96 26.36
C ARG A 116 7.03 18.32 25.07
N GLN A 117 7.24 19.55 24.57
CA GLN A 117 6.64 19.99 23.31
C GLN A 117 7.12 19.15 22.14
N PHE A 118 8.41 18.86 22.06
CA PHE A 118 8.99 17.98 21.04
C PHE A 118 8.37 16.57 21.10
N GLY A 119 8.30 15.96 22.29
CA GLY A 119 7.72 14.63 22.48
C GLY A 119 6.26 14.57 22.04
N ARG A 120 5.45 15.59 22.37
CA ARG A 120 4.06 15.69 21.95
C ARG A 120 3.92 15.79 20.42
N LEU A 121 4.69 16.67 19.78
CA LEU A 121 4.66 16.84 18.33
C LEU A 121 5.15 15.56 17.61
N HIS A 122 6.17 14.91 18.13
CA HIS A 122 6.67 13.64 17.59
C HIS A 122 5.61 12.53 17.69
N GLY A 123 4.90 12.42 18.82
CA GLY A 123 3.80 11.50 18.97
C GLY A 123 2.65 11.78 17.99
N ILE A 124 2.30 13.04 17.78
CA ILE A 124 1.30 13.45 16.79
C ILE A 124 1.75 13.07 15.38
N SER A 125 2.99 13.38 14.99
CA SER A 125 3.53 13.05 13.66
C SER A 125 3.52 11.54 13.42
N SER A 126 3.91 10.75 14.42
CA SER A 126 3.88 9.27 14.33
C SER A 126 2.48 8.72 14.16
N LEU A 127 1.49 9.27 14.88
CA LEU A 127 0.08 8.90 14.75
C LEU A 127 -0.46 9.26 13.37
N LEU A 128 -0.15 10.47 12.85
CA LEU A 128 -0.57 10.90 11.53
C LEU A 128 0.01 10.00 10.43
N LEU A 129 1.29 9.59 10.54
CA LEU A 129 1.90 8.63 9.65
C LEU A 129 1.18 7.28 9.66
N LEU A 130 0.88 6.76 10.87
CA LEU A 130 0.16 5.50 11.01
C LEU A 130 -1.23 5.57 10.36
N MET A 131 -1.99 6.64 10.64
CA MET A 131 -3.31 6.86 10.05
C MET A 131 -3.25 6.97 8.53
N GLN A 132 -2.21 7.60 7.99
CA GLN A 132 -1.99 7.71 6.56
C GLN A 132 -1.70 6.35 5.92
N VAL A 133 -0.90 5.49 6.56
CA VAL A 133 -0.64 4.12 6.09
C VAL A 133 -1.91 3.27 6.14
N ILE A 134 -2.73 3.41 7.19
CA ILE A 134 -4.04 2.73 7.28
C ILE A 134 -4.94 3.19 6.12
N ALA A 135 -5.06 4.50 5.88
CA ALA A 135 -5.86 5.04 4.78
C ALA A 135 -5.40 4.50 3.42
N ALA A 136 -4.08 4.43 3.19
CA ALA A 136 -3.50 3.85 1.98
C ALA A 136 -3.84 2.36 1.82
N GLY A 137 -3.79 1.59 2.91
CA GLY A 137 -4.15 0.16 2.93
C GLY A 137 -5.63 -0.07 2.64
N VAL A 138 -6.52 0.73 3.23
CA VAL A 138 -7.97 0.67 2.96
C VAL A 138 -8.26 1.02 1.50
N ALA A 139 -7.65 2.09 0.97
CA ALA A 139 -7.81 2.48 -0.44
C ALA A 139 -7.34 1.36 -1.40
N LEU A 140 -6.21 0.70 -1.08
CA LEU A 140 -5.69 -0.43 -1.85
C LEU A 140 -6.63 -1.65 -1.79
N ALA A 141 -7.20 -1.96 -0.62
CA ALA A 141 -8.16 -3.06 -0.45
C ALA A 141 -9.43 -2.82 -1.28
N MET A 142 -9.99 -1.62 -1.20
CA MET A 142 -11.17 -1.23 -1.99
C MET A 142 -10.90 -1.21 -3.50
N ASP A 143 -9.66 -0.96 -3.92
CA ASP A 143 -9.29 -1.07 -5.33
C ASP A 143 -9.29 -2.51 -5.85
N ARG A 144 -9.00 -3.49 -5.00
CA ARG A 144 -9.05 -4.92 -5.35
C ARG A 144 -10.47 -5.43 -5.59
N GLU A 145 -11.42 -5.02 -4.76
CA GLU A 145 -12.83 -5.47 -4.85
C GLU A 145 -13.50 -5.02 -6.15
N ALA A 146 -13.09 -3.87 -6.69
CA ALA A 146 -13.64 -3.36 -7.94
C ALA A 146 -13.24 -4.18 -9.19
N TYR A 147 -12.23 -5.05 -9.08
CA TYR A 147 -11.73 -5.92 -10.14
C TYR A 147 -11.43 -7.30 -9.57
N PRO A 148 -12.46 -8.12 -9.29
CA PRO A 148 -12.24 -9.51 -8.94
C PRO A 148 -11.48 -10.14 -10.11
N VAL A 149 -10.27 -10.62 -9.84
CA VAL A 149 -9.59 -11.52 -10.76
C VAL A 149 -10.54 -12.71 -10.89
N ARG A 150 -11.15 -12.89 -12.05
CA ARG A 150 -11.90 -14.11 -12.33
C ARG A 150 -10.92 -15.27 -12.25
N ALA A 151 -10.81 -15.85 -11.06
CA ALA A 151 -10.15 -17.11 -10.84
C ALA A 151 -11.01 -18.16 -11.57
N GLY A 152 -10.62 -18.51 -12.78
CA GLY A 152 -11.31 -19.56 -13.53
C GLY A 152 -11.49 -19.35 -15.03
N GLU A 153 -11.16 -18.18 -15.58
CA GLU A 153 -10.99 -18.09 -17.03
C GLU A 153 -9.59 -18.64 -17.39
N VAL A 154 -9.45 -19.97 -17.19
CA VAL A 154 -8.48 -20.70 -17.98
C VAL A 154 -8.91 -20.45 -19.42
N VAL A 155 -8.16 -19.59 -20.11
CA VAL A 155 -8.20 -19.52 -21.56
C VAL A 155 -7.83 -20.92 -22.02
N VAL A 156 -8.85 -21.78 -22.16
CA VAL A 156 -8.74 -22.95 -23.02
C VAL A 156 -8.54 -22.31 -24.38
N SER A 157 -7.28 -22.16 -24.71
CA SER A 157 -6.84 -21.54 -25.94
C SER A 157 -7.63 -22.17 -27.07
N ASP A 158 -8.12 -21.36 -27.99
CA ASP A 158 -8.81 -21.82 -29.20
C ASP A 158 -8.00 -22.85 -30.01
N GLU A 159 -6.72 -23.03 -29.72
CA GLU A 159 -5.86 -24.10 -30.18
C GLU A 159 -6.38 -25.52 -29.82
N VAL A 160 -7.00 -25.73 -28.64
CA VAL A 160 -7.58 -27.04 -28.28
C VAL A 160 -8.86 -27.27 -29.06
N LYS A 161 -9.59 -26.24 -29.43
CA LYS A 161 -10.76 -26.34 -30.31
C LYS A 161 -10.37 -26.57 -31.77
N ALA A 162 -9.24 -26.02 -32.20
CA ALA A 162 -8.73 -26.21 -33.56
C ALA A 162 -8.06 -27.57 -33.79
N SER A 163 -7.56 -28.22 -32.74
CA SER A 163 -6.90 -29.53 -32.83
C SER A 163 -7.85 -30.72 -32.92
N GLY A 164 -9.16 -30.54 -32.85
CA GLY A 164 -10.15 -31.60 -33.04
C GLY A 164 -10.09 -32.75 -32.00
N LEU A 165 -9.34 -32.58 -30.90
CA LEU A 165 -9.20 -33.53 -29.80
C LEU A 165 -10.28 -33.34 -28.72
N GLY A 166 -11.53 -33.13 -29.15
CA GLY A 166 -12.68 -33.30 -28.27
C GLY A 166 -12.91 -34.79 -27.96
N PRO A 167 -13.46 -35.14 -26.79
CA PRO A 167 -13.74 -36.53 -26.47
C PRO A 167 -14.63 -37.10 -27.56
N ARG A 168 -14.11 -38.11 -28.28
CA ARG A 168 -14.86 -38.89 -29.25
C ARG A 168 -16.03 -39.49 -28.51
N ALA A 169 -17.26 -39.18 -28.97
CA ALA A 169 -18.44 -39.87 -28.51
C ALA A 169 -18.20 -41.39 -28.72
N SER A 170 -18.36 -42.14 -27.65
CA SER A 170 -18.26 -43.60 -27.64
C SER A 170 -19.10 -44.18 -28.79
N ASP A 171 -18.48 -44.99 -29.65
CA ASP A 171 -19.15 -45.74 -30.66
C ASP A 171 -20.32 -46.56 -30.03
N PRO A 172 -21.47 -46.63 -30.71
CA PRO A 172 -22.57 -47.46 -30.21
C PRO A 172 -22.17 -48.95 -30.19
N PRO A 173 -22.64 -49.74 -29.22
CA PRO A 173 -22.33 -51.17 -29.16
C PRO A 173 -22.82 -51.89 -30.41
N ALA A 174 -21.97 -52.77 -30.93
CA ALA A 174 -22.31 -53.64 -32.09
C ALA A 174 -23.56 -54.48 -31.80
N PRO A 175 -24.45 -54.72 -32.79
CA PRO A 175 -25.63 -55.55 -32.58
C PRO A 175 -25.21 -56.99 -32.32
N ASP A 176 -25.77 -57.53 -31.23
CA ASP A 176 -25.65 -58.96 -30.90
C ASP A 176 -26.14 -59.81 -32.10
N SER A 177 -25.21 -60.54 -32.66
CA SER A 177 -25.54 -61.62 -33.62
C SER A 177 -26.26 -62.75 -32.88
N ALA A 178 -27.56 -62.82 -33.04
CA ALA A 178 -28.36 -63.94 -32.63
C ALA A 178 -27.84 -65.19 -33.31
N ALA A 179 -27.25 -66.08 -32.54
CA ALA A 179 -26.99 -67.45 -32.96
C ALA A 179 -28.29 -68.23 -32.85
N SER A 180 -28.80 -68.50 -33.97
CA SER A 180 -29.69 -69.68 -34.16
C SER A 180 -28.91 -70.95 -33.86
N ASP A 181 -29.39 -71.77 -32.99
CA ASP A 181 -29.27 -73.23 -33.27
C ASP A 181 -30.37 -74.04 -32.61
N SER A 182 -31.03 -74.72 -33.46
CA SER A 182 -31.85 -75.83 -33.45
C SER A 182 -31.27 -77.05 -32.75
N GLN A 183 -32.15 -77.82 -32.21
CA GLN A 183 -32.34 -79.22 -31.82
C GLN A 183 -32.36 -79.46 -30.32
#